data_23c94111871454975d12fb24fa49a370
#
_entry.id   23c94111871454975d12fb24fa49a370
#
_cell.length_a   1.000
_cell.length_b   1.000
_cell.length_c   1.000
_cell.angle_alpha   90.00
_cell.angle_beta   90.00
_cell.angle_gamma   90.00
#
_symmetry.space_group_name_H-M   'P 1'
#
loop_
_entity.id
_entity.type
_entity.pdbx_description
1 polymer ?
#
loop_
_entity_poly.entity_id
_entity_poly.type
_entity_poly.pdbx_seq_one_letter_code
_entity_poly.pdbx_strand_id
1 'polypeptide(L)'
;MKGKKNITLVAEEGASLSSGSLRLYALPYGAVDLYGYDPLNRRAAVGIMVAREFRRQGYALAMLHALEELSTANYQIHTLFADIATPNAASIALFAKAGYSQCGLFRDWLVVKEQYVDSIRMQKILK
;
A
#
# COMPACT_ATOMS: atom_id res chain seq x y z
N MET A 1 -9.39 24.69 -6.35
CA MET A 1 -8.77 23.37 -6.23
C MET A 1 -9.75 22.39 -5.61
N LYS A 2 -9.89 21.27 -6.23
CA LYS A 2 -10.72 20.24 -5.61
C LYS A 2 -10.08 19.82 -4.30
N GLY A 3 -10.89 19.74 -3.26
CA GLY A 3 -10.40 19.37 -1.95
C GLY A 3 -9.79 18.00 -1.93
N LYS A 4 -8.73 17.86 -1.17
CA LYS A 4 -8.20 16.54 -0.83
C LYS A 4 -9.25 15.81 -0.01
N LYS A 5 -9.36 14.52 -0.22
CA LYS A 5 -10.14 13.69 0.68
C LYS A 5 -9.38 13.58 2.02
N ASN A 6 -10.08 13.86 3.09
CA ASN A 6 -9.51 13.73 4.42
C ASN A 6 -9.64 12.30 4.90
N ILE A 7 -8.51 11.64 5.08
CA ILE A 7 -8.44 10.26 5.53
C ILE A 7 -7.80 10.22 6.90
N THR A 8 -8.48 9.59 7.84
CA THR A 8 -7.92 9.27 9.15
C THR A 8 -7.66 7.78 9.21
N LEU A 9 -6.41 7.41 9.47
CA LEU A 9 -6.01 6.00 9.61
C LEU A 9 -6.01 5.63 11.09
N VAL A 10 -6.71 4.56 11.43
CA VAL A 10 -6.85 4.09 12.81
C VAL A 10 -6.48 2.62 12.89
N ALA A 11 -5.59 2.29 13.81
CA ALA A 11 -5.23 0.91 14.12
C ALA A 11 -6.15 0.36 15.21
N GLU A 12 -6.27 -0.96 15.27
CA GLU A 12 -6.90 -1.61 16.40
C GLU A 12 -6.11 -1.34 17.68
N GLU A 13 -6.80 -1.28 18.80
CA GLU A 13 -6.16 -1.09 20.11
C GLU A 13 -5.10 -2.17 20.33
N GLY A 14 -3.91 -1.76 20.71
CA GLY A 14 -2.79 -2.66 20.96
C GLY A 14 -2.05 -3.11 19.71
N ALA A 15 -2.51 -2.76 18.50
CA ALA A 15 -1.82 -3.11 17.28
C ALA A 15 -0.52 -2.31 17.15
N SER A 16 0.53 -2.97 16.68
CA SER A 16 1.85 -2.35 16.55
C SER A 16 2.60 -2.96 15.38
N LEU A 17 3.35 -2.14 14.68
CA LEU A 17 4.20 -2.57 13.58
C LEU A 17 5.39 -3.44 14.06
N SER A 18 5.68 -3.42 15.36
CA SER A 18 6.75 -4.23 15.94
C SER A 18 6.58 -5.73 15.71
N SER A 19 5.35 -6.20 15.45
CA SER A 19 5.08 -7.59 15.09
C SER A 19 5.38 -7.92 13.62
N GLY A 20 5.77 -6.92 12.83
CA GLY A 20 6.08 -7.08 11.40
C GLY A 20 4.98 -6.61 10.48
N SER A 21 3.75 -6.51 10.93
CA SER A 21 2.63 -6.03 10.11
C SER A 21 1.65 -5.22 10.95
N LEU A 22 0.99 -4.28 10.27
CA LEU A 22 0.00 -3.40 10.90
C LEU A 22 -1.09 -3.08 9.89
N ARG A 23 -2.35 -3.31 10.29
CA ARG A 23 -3.49 -2.90 9.49
C ARG A 23 -4.04 -1.59 10.02
N LEU A 24 -4.25 -0.63 9.13
CA LEU A 24 -4.81 0.67 9.43
C LEU A 24 -6.13 0.85 8.69
N TYR A 25 -7.16 1.21 9.40
CA TYR A 25 -8.50 1.35 8.86
C TYR A 25 -8.79 2.81 8.52
N ALA A 26 -9.35 3.01 7.33
CA ALA A 26 -9.88 4.29 6.88
C ALA A 26 -11.39 4.11 6.71
N LEU A 27 -12.10 3.94 7.82
CA LEU A 27 -13.52 3.66 7.77
C LEU A 27 -14.32 4.88 7.32
N PRO A 28 -15.35 4.67 6.52
CA PRO A 28 -15.87 3.40 5.99
C PRO A 28 -15.23 2.94 4.68
N TYR A 29 -14.15 3.57 4.21
CA TYR A 29 -13.65 3.45 2.85
C TYR A 29 -12.83 2.18 2.59
N GLY A 30 -12.07 1.73 3.57
CA GLY A 30 -11.23 0.56 3.40
C GLY A 30 -10.14 0.46 4.43
N ALA A 31 -9.04 -0.17 4.05
CA ALA A 31 -7.88 -0.38 4.92
C ALA A 31 -6.58 -0.37 4.10
N VAL A 32 -5.51 0.00 4.77
CA VAL A 32 -4.15 -0.12 4.24
C VAL A 32 -3.32 -0.93 5.21
N ASP A 33 -2.42 -1.74 4.67
CA ASP A 33 -1.55 -2.59 5.46
C ASP A 33 -0.09 -2.20 5.23
N LEU A 34 0.67 -2.19 6.32
CA LEU A 34 2.12 -2.26 6.28
C LEU A 34 2.50 -3.68 6.71
N TYR A 35 3.37 -4.35 5.96
CA TYR A 35 3.83 -5.68 6.30
C TYR A 35 5.27 -5.86 5.84
N GLY A 36 5.90 -6.95 6.27
CA GLY A 36 7.30 -7.17 5.98
C GLY A 36 8.19 -6.03 6.46
N TYR A 37 7.84 -5.44 7.61
CA TYR A 37 8.56 -4.30 8.16
C TYR A 37 9.99 -4.68 8.53
N ASP A 38 10.93 -3.94 7.99
CA ASP A 38 12.36 -4.08 8.28
C ASP A 38 12.84 -2.76 8.89
N PRO A 39 12.92 -2.69 10.23
CA PRO A 39 13.32 -1.44 10.89
C PRO A 39 14.79 -1.10 10.67
N LEU A 40 15.62 -2.11 10.42
CA LEU A 40 17.04 -1.88 10.15
C LEU A 40 17.25 -1.19 8.81
N ASN A 41 16.56 -1.67 7.78
CA ASN A 41 16.66 -1.12 6.42
C ASN A 41 15.56 -0.09 6.11
N ARG A 42 14.69 0.19 7.07
CA ARG A 42 13.66 1.23 7.00
C ARG A 42 12.74 1.09 5.80
N ARG A 43 12.24 -0.11 5.58
CA ARG A 43 11.30 -0.40 4.50
C ARG A 43 10.14 -1.26 4.96
N ALA A 44 9.02 -1.15 4.23
CA ALA A 44 7.86 -2.00 4.45
C ALA A 44 7.08 -2.16 3.15
N ALA A 45 6.35 -3.26 3.06
CA ALA A 45 5.43 -3.51 1.97
C ALA A 45 4.08 -2.90 2.27
N VAL A 46 3.35 -2.54 1.23
CA VAL A 46 2.03 -1.90 1.30
C VAL A 46 0.98 -2.80 0.66
N GLY A 47 -0.13 -2.99 1.37
CA GLY A 47 -1.35 -3.53 0.80
C GLY A 47 -2.47 -2.52 0.96
N ILE A 48 -3.45 -2.56 0.06
CA ILE A 48 -4.59 -1.65 0.13
C ILE A 48 -5.86 -2.34 -0.32
N MET A 49 -6.95 -2.02 0.35
CA MET A 49 -8.27 -2.51 0.02
C MET A 49 -9.28 -1.37 0.17
N VAL A 50 -10.07 -1.13 -0.87
CA VAL A 50 -11.15 -0.14 -0.84
C VAL A 50 -12.47 -0.86 -1.00
N ALA A 51 -13.43 -0.53 -0.14
CA ALA A 51 -14.77 -1.08 -0.22
C ALA A 51 -15.39 -0.74 -1.58
N ARG A 52 -16.14 -1.71 -2.13
CA ARG A 52 -16.65 -1.63 -3.50
C ARG A 52 -17.37 -0.31 -3.80
N GLU A 53 -18.24 0.14 -2.88
CA GLU A 53 -19.03 1.35 -3.07
C GLU A 53 -18.23 2.64 -3.09
N PHE A 54 -16.97 2.58 -2.67
CA PHE A 54 -16.08 3.76 -2.63
C PHE A 54 -14.97 3.72 -3.67
N ARG A 55 -14.99 2.72 -4.56
CA ARG A 55 -13.97 2.60 -5.61
C ARG A 55 -14.14 3.67 -6.68
N ARG A 56 -13.03 4.00 -7.34
CA ARG A 56 -12.97 4.99 -8.44
C ARG A 56 -13.37 6.40 -8.02
N GLN A 57 -13.16 6.74 -6.74
CA GLN A 57 -13.53 8.05 -6.20
C GLN A 57 -12.34 8.78 -5.58
N GLY A 58 -11.13 8.25 -5.73
CA GLY A 58 -9.92 8.87 -5.20
C GLY A 58 -9.58 8.50 -3.77
N TYR A 59 -10.34 7.63 -3.12
CA TYR A 59 -10.06 7.25 -1.72
C TYR A 59 -8.77 6.44 -1.61
N ALA A 60 -8.51 5.53 -2.54
CA ALA A 60 -7.30 4.72 -2.50
C ALA A 60 -6.03 5.59 -2.53
N LEU A 61 -6.00 6.58 -3.42
CA LEU A 61 -4.86 7.49 -3.51
C LEU A 61 -4.70 8.29 -2.21
N ALA A 62 -5.80 8.79 -1.66
CA ALA A 62 -5.78 9.52 -0.39
C ALA A 62 -5.28 8.64 0.77
N MET A 63 -5.70 7.38 0.79
CA MET A 63 -5.26 6.42 1.81
C MET A 63 -3.76 6.14 1.70
N LEU A 64 -3.24 5.99 0.49
CA LEU A 64 -1.80 5.81 0.28
C LEU A 64 -1.01 7.02 0.73
N HIS A 65 -1.48 8.23 0.45
CA HIS A 65 -0.81 9.45 0.90
C HIS A 65 -0.81 9.56 2.42
N ALA A 66 -1.94 9.25 3.06
CA ALA A 66 -2.02 9.25 4.52
C ALA A 66 -1.06 8.22 5.14
N LEU A 67 -0.96 7.04 4.52
CA LEU A 67 -0.04 5.99 4.95
C LEU A 67 1.42 6.45 4.84
N GLU A 68 1.79 7.16 3.78
CA GLU A 68 3.14 7.69 3.61
C GLU A 68 3.52 8.66 4.73
N GLU A 69 2.62 9.57 5.06
CA GLU A 69 2.86 10.53 6.14
C GLU A 69 3.06 9.82 7.48
N LEU A 70 2.21 8.86 7.78
CA LEU A 70 2.31 8.07 9.00
C LEU A 70 3.59 7.24 9.03
N SER A 71 3.97 6.67 7.90
CA SER A 71 5.16 5.82 7.79
C SER A 71 6.44 6.59 8.08
N THR A 72 6.56 7.80 7.57
CA THR A 72 7.71 8.65 7.86
C THR A 72 7.70 9.20 9.28
N ALA A 73 6.56 9.70 9.72
CA ALA A 73 6.45 10.38 11.02
C ALA A 73 6.60 9.41 12.20
N ASN A 74 5.98 8.23 12.12
CA ASN A 74 5.89 7.33 13.27
C ASN A 74 6.87 6.17 13.23
N TYR A 75 7.35 5.78 12.05
CA TYR A 75 8.16 4.56 11.91
C TYR A 75 9.48 4.80 11.19
N GLN A 76 9.76 6.02 10.77
CA GLN A 76 10.98 6.39 10.05
C GLN A 76 11.21 5.50 8.83
N ILE A 77 10.14 5.08 8.17
CA ILE A 77 10.23 4.29 6.95
C ILE A 77 10.72 5.18 5.81
N HIS A 78 11.71 4.70 5.10
CA HIS A 78 12.30 5.41 3.96
C HIS A 78 11.77 4.91 2.63
N THR A 79 11.48 3.62 2.53
CA THR A 79 11.02 3.01 1.29
C THR A 79 9.77 2.18 1.52
N LEU A 80 8.75 2.42 0.69
CA LEU A 80 7.58 1.57 0.62
C LEU A 80 7.60 0.83 -0.72
N PHE A 81 7.11 -0.41 -0.72
CA PHE A 81 6.98 -1.17 -1.95
C PHE A 81 5.66 -1.95 -1.97
N ALA A 82 5.22 -2.28 -3.16
CA ALA A 82 4.01 -3.09 -3.36
C ALA A 82 4.28 -4.15 -4.41
N ASP A 83 3.85 -5.37 -4.14
CA ASP A 83 3.92 -6.48 -5.08
C ASP A 83 2.53 -6.67 -5.69
N ILE A 84 2.44 -6.58 -7.01
CA ILE A 84 1.18 -6.52 -7.73
C ILE A 84 1.18 -7.59 -8.83
N ALA A 85 0.16 -8.43 -8.85
CA ALA A 85 -0.02 -9.38 -9.93
C ALA A 85 -0.17 -8.63 -11.26
N THR A 86 0.54 -9.05 -12.30
CA THR A 86 0.57 -8.31 -13.57
C THR A 86 -0.80 -8.11 -14.23
N PRO A 87 -1.79 -9.00 -14.07
CA PRO A 87 -3.13 -8.72 -14.60
C PRO A 87 -3.90 -7.63 -13.86
N ASN A 88 -3.42 -7.21 -12.69
CA ASN A 88 -4.12 -6.20 -11.89
C ASN A 88 -3.76 -4.79 -12.34
N ALA A 89 -4.27 -4.40 -13.52
CA ALA A 89 -3.98 -3.10 -14.12
C ALA A 89 -4.43 -1.94 -13.25
N ALA A 90 -5.52 -2.09 -12.51
CA ALA A 90 -6.06 -1.03 -11.66
C ALA A 90 -5.10 -0.69 -10.52
N SER A 91 -4.52 -1.70 -9.86
CA SER A 91 -3.54 -1.47 -8.79
C SER A 91 -2.25 -0.89 -9.35
N ILE A 92 -1.77 -1.37 -10.49
CA ILE A 92 -0.57 -0.84 -11.12
C ILE A 92 -0.75 0.66 -11.41
N ALA A 93 -1.89 1.03 -11.98
CA ALA A 93 -2.20 2.43 -12.27
C ALA A 93 -2.29 3.28 -11.00
N LEU A 94 -2.91 2.73 -9.95
CA LEU A 94 -3.04 3.42 -8.66
C LEU A 94 -1.67 3.74 -8.06
N PHE A 95 -0.81 2.73 -7.96
CA PHE A 95 0.52 2.92 -7.37
C PHE A 95 1.39 3.83 -8.23
N ALA A 96 1.30 3.74 -9.56
CA ALA A 96 2.00 4.67 -10.45
C ALA A 96 1.54 6.11 -10.19
N LYS A 97 0.25 6.33 -10.06
CA LYS A 97 -0.31 7.65 -9.75
C LYS A 97 0.13 8.15 -8.38
N ALA A 98 0.31 7.26 -7.44
CA ALA A 98 0.80 7.61 -6.10
C ALA A 98 2.31 7.90 -6.08
N GLY A 99 3.00 7.73 -7.20
CA GLY A 99 4.43 8.04 -7.31
C GLY A 99 5.35 6.85 -7.17
N TYR A 100 4.82 5.63 -7.20
CA TYR A 100 5.63 4.41 -7.18
C TYR A 100 6.14 4.12 -8.58
N SER A 101 7.34 3.57 -8.68
CA SER A 101 7.96 3.16 -9.94
C SER A 101 8.23 1.66 -9.94
N GLN A 102 8.04 1.02 -11.07
CA GLN A 102 8.35 -0.40 -11.20
C GLN A 102 9.85 -0.61 -11.02
N CYS A 103 10.23 -1.54 -10.17
CA CYS A 103 11.62 -1.84 -9.87
C CYS A 103 11.97 -3.32 -10.00
N GLY A 104 10.99 -4.19 -10.24
CA GLY A 104 11.27 -5.61 -10.38
C GLY A 104 10.13 -6.37 -11.02
N LEU A 105 10.49 -7.53 -11.58
CA LEU A 105 9.55 -8.49 -12.15
C LEU A 105 9.89 -9.87 -11.60
N PHE A 106 8.89 -10.53 -11.04
CA PHE A 106 9.01 -11.90 -10.53
C PHE A 106 8.14 -12.78 -11.40
N ARG A 107 8.76 -13.70 -12.13
CA ARG A 107 8.05 -14.55 -13.08
C ARG A 107 7.48 -15.77 -12.36
N ASP A 108 6.29 -16.20 -12.79
CA ASP A 108 5.59 -17.37 -12.23
C ASP A 108 5.53 -17.30 -10.69
N TRP A 109 5.21 -16.13 -10.17
CA TRP A 109 5.34 -15.84 -8.75
C TRP A 109 4.10 -16.18 -7.95
N LEU A 110 2.93 -16.10 -8.59
CA LEU A 110 1.65 -16.32 -7.95
C LEU A 110 0.87 -17.40 -8.70
N VAL A 111 -0.01 -18.10 -7.97
CA VAL A 111 -0.96 -19.01 -8.59
C VAL A 111 -2.35 -18.39 -8.47
N VAL A 112 -2.96 -18.09 -9.60
CA VAL A 112 -4.31 -17.52 -9.67
C VAL A 112 -5.15 -18.40 -10.58
N LYS A 113 -6.23 -18.98 -10.06
CA LYS A 113 -7.09 -19.90 -10.81
C LYS A 113 -6.27 -21.01 -11.51
N GLU A 114 -5.38 -21.63 -10.75
CA GLU A 114 -4.52 -22.73 -11.20
C GLU A 114 -3.53 -22.36 -12.29
N GLN A 115 -3.31 -21.06 -12.53
CA GLN A 115 -2.31 -20.60 -13.49
C GLN A 115 -1.23 -19.79 -12.79
N TYR A 116 -0.02 -19.90 -13.28
CA TYR A 116 1.08 -19.08 -12.81
C TYR A 116 0.99 -17.69 -13.39
N VAL A 117 1.18 -16.71 -12.53
CA VAL A 117 1.06 -15.30 -12.87
C VAL A 117 2.30 -14.57 -12.36
N ASP A 118 2.81 -13.66 -13.18
CA ASP A 118 3.93 -12.81 -12.77
C ASP A 118 3.48 -11.74 -11.80
N SER A 119 4.42 -11.28 -10.99
CA SER A 119 4.23 -10.15 -10.08
C SER A 119 5.27 -9.10 -10.38
N ILE A 120 4.85 -7.86 -10.40
CA ILE A 120 5.80 -6.75 -10.44
C ILE A 120 5.95 -6.14 -9.04
N ARG A 121 7.13 -5.61 -8.77
CA ARG A 121 7.36 -4.81 -7.58
C ARG A 121 7.46 -3.35 -7.98
N MET A 122 6.72 -2.51 -7.27
CA MET A 122 6.77 -1.07 -7.41
C MET A 122 7.24 -0.49 -6.08
N GLN A 123 8.07 0.55 -6.14
CA GLN A 123 8.60 1.16 -4.92
C GLN A 123 8.51 2.67 -4.97
N LYS A 124 8.45 3.25 -3.79
CA LYS A 124 8.50 4.70 -3.61
C LYS A 124 9.49 5.03 -2.50
N ILE A 125 10.41 5.93 -2.80
CA ILE A 125 11.34 6.45 -1.81
C ILE A 125 10.66 7.64 -1.14
N LEU A 126 10.53 7.57 0.18
CA LEU A 126 9.96 8.64 0.99
C LEU A 126 11.08 9.55 1.46
N LYS A 127 10.77 10.80 1.61
CA LYS A 127 11.80 11.79 2.02
C LYS A 127 11.64 12.20 3.47
#